data_fcc87a17feef816083e8c4aa319c374b
#
_entry.id   fcc87a17feef816083e8c4aa319c374b
#
_cell.length_a   1.000
_cell.length_b   1.000
_cell.length_c   1.000
_cell.angle_alpha   90.00
_cell.angle_beta   90.00
_cell.angle_gamma   90.00
#
_symmetry.space_group_name_H-M   'P 1'
#
loop_
_entity.id
_entity.type
_entity.pdbx_description
1 polymer ?
#
loop_
_entity_poly.entity_id
_entity_poly.type
_entity_poly.pdbx_seq_one_letter_code
_entity_poly.pdbx_strand_id
1 'polypeptide(L)'
;MTPAASQAPLEAPSKERLRLWLQLLKTTRAIEAELREKLKREFGTTLPRFDVMAALSRFEGGLKMSEISGALRVSNGNVTGIVDRLAEDGLLVRVSVPGDRRAHLVKMTRKGREEFARQAAAHEAWVSELLGQFDAEEARAIAAEFNIEESADAS
;
A
#
# COMPACT_ATOMS: atom_id res chain seq x y z
N MET A 1 35.33 15.29 -0.41
CA MET A 1 35.76 13.99 0.11
C MET A 1 34.74 13.55 1.17
N THR A 2 33.87 12.65 0.85
CA THR A 2 32.94 12.06 1.82
C THR A 2 33.79 11.15 2.72
N PRO A 3 33.75 11.30 4.05
CA PRO A 3 34.47 10.34 4.89
C PRO A 3 33.86 8.96 4.67
N ALA A 4 34.70 8.01 4.34
CA ALA A 4 34.31 6.61 4.31
C ALA A 4 33.74 6.30 5.69
N ALA A 5 32.44 6.00 5.76
CA ALA A 5 31.84 5.48 6.97
C ALA A 5 32.69 4.27 7.38
N SER A 6 33.31 4.36 8.54
CA SER A 6 34.05 3.24 9.13
C SER A 6 33.05 2.09 9.27
N GLN A 7 33.12 1.15 8.35
CA GLN A 7 32.30 -0.04 8.43
C GLN A 7 32.78 -0.86 9.62
N ALA A 8 31.92 -1.02 10.62
CA ALA A 8 32.16 -1.92 11.71
C ALA A 8 32.39 -3.35 11.14
N PRO A 9 33.26 -4.16 11.77
CA PRO A 9 33.47 -5.52 11.30
C PRO A 9 32.17 -6.31 11.25
N LEU A 10 32.02 -7.16 10.21
CA LEU A 10 30.83 -7.98 10.02
C LEU A 10 30.67 -8.96 11.18
N GLU A 11 29.48 -9.05 11.70
CA GLU A 11 29.08 -10.07 12.64
C GLU A 11 28.57 -11.34 11.93
N ALA A 12 28.12 -12.32 12.71
CA ALA A 12 27.52 -13.54 12.15
C ALA A 12 26.34 -13.20 11.21
N PRO A 13 26.16 -13.96 10.11
CA PRO A 13 25.10 -13.68 9.15
C PRO A 13 23.70 -13.53 9.76
N SER A 14 23.36 -14.29 10.78
CA SER A 14 22.08 -14.19 11.48
C SER A 14 21.88 -12.84 12.16
N LYS A 15 22.93 -12.27 12.73
CA LYS A 15 22.87 -10.95 13.37
C LYS A 15 22.79 -9.84 12.35
N GLU A 16 23.51 -9.94 11.24
CA GLU A 16 23.43 -8.95 10.15
C GLU A 16 22.05 -8.97 9.49
N ARG A 17 21.45 -10.14 9.30
CA ARG A 17 20.07 -10.25 8.80
C ARG A 17 19.06 -9.70 9.78
N LEU A 18 19.25 -9.87 11.08
CA LEU A 18 18.40 -9.27 12.11
C LEU A 18 18.48 -7.72 12.07
N ARG A 19 19.68 -7.17 11.91
CA ARG A 19 19.86 -5.72 11.77
C ARG A 19 19.17 -5.17 10.53
N LEU A 20 19.29 -5.89 9.42
CA LEU A 20 18.56 -5.54 8.20
C LEU A 20 17.06 -5.51 8.43
N TRP A 21 16.50 -6.55 9.05
CA TRP A 21 15.07 -6.60 9.39
C TRP A 21 14.64 -5.43 10.26
N LEU A 22 15.37 -5.13 11.31
CA LEU A 22 15.05 -4.03 12.21
C LEU A 22 15.13 -2.67 11.50
N GLN A 23 16.09 -2.49 10.62
CA GLN A 23 16.22 -1.27 9.83
C GLN A 23 15.07 -1.14 8.82
N LEU A 24 14.68 -2.20 8.15
CA LEU A 24 13.53 -2.21 7.25
C LEU A 24 12.24 -1.84 7.99
N LEU A 25 12.03 -2.44 9.16
CA LEU A 25 10.86 -2.17 9.98
C LEU A 25 10.80 -0.71 10.44
N LYS A 26 11.90 -0.19 10.92
CA LYS A 26 12.02 1.21 11.34
C LYS A 26 11.76 2.17 10.19
N THR A 27 12.35 1.90 9.05
CA THR A 27 12.20 2.74 7.84
C THR A 27 10.75 2.70 7.34
N THR A 28 10.16 1.53 7.27
CA THR A 28 8.76 1.35 6.84
C THR A 28 7.81 2.13 7.75
N ARG A 29 7.98 2.02 9.06
CA ARG A 29 7.15 2.75 10.03
C ARG A 29 7.30 4.26 9.91
N ALA A 30 8.51 4.75 9.69
CA ALA A 30 8.76 6.18 9.50
C ALA A 30 8.10 6.70 8.21
N ILE A 31 8.21 5.96 7.11
CA ILE A 31 7.56 6.32 5.84
C ILE A 31 6.03 6.32 5.99
N GLU A 32 5.46 5.29 6.60
CA GLU A 32 4.01 5.22 6.82
C GLU A 32 3.50 6.38 7.68
N ALA A 33 4.23 6.77 8.72
CA ALA A 33 3.86 7.91 9.56
C ALA A 33 3.82 9.22 8.77
N GLU A 34 4.81 9.45 7.92
CA GLU A 34 4.84 10.62 7.03
C GLU A 34 3.69 10.61 6.02
N LEU A 35 3.41 9.46 5.41
CA LEU A 35 2.31 9.31 4.45
C LEU A 35 0.96 9.55 5.11
N ARG A 36 0.73 9.04 6.32
CA ARG A 36 -0.50 9.28 7.09
C ARG A 36 -0.71 10.77 7.35
N GLU A 37 0.32 11.44 7.80
CA GLU A 37 0.26 12.87 8.11
C GLU A 37 -0.04 13.70 6.86
N LYS A 38 0.63 13.41 5.76
CA LYS A 38 0.45 14.10 4.48
C LYS A 38 -0.93 13.85 3.86
N LEU A 39 -1.40 12.61 3.88
CA LEU A 39 -2.75 12.27 3.40
C LEU A 39 -3.84 12.98 4.19
N LYS A 40 -3.69 13.04 5.52
CA LYS A 40 -4.62 13.76 6.38
C LYS A 40 -4.62 15.25 6.10
N ARG A 41 -3.45 15.85 6.02
CA ARG A 41 -3.29 17.30 5.84
C ARG A 41 -3.75 17.78 4.46
N GLU A 42 -3.43 17.06 3.40
CA GLU A 42 -3.69 17.52 2.04
C GLU A 42 -5.00 17.01 1.46
N PHE A 43 -5.49 15.86 1.88
CA PHE A 43 -6.69 15.24 1.33
C PHE A 43 -7.78 14.93 2.37
N GLY A 44 -7.50 15.13 3.64
CA GLY A 44 -8.46 14.80 4.70
C GLY A 44 -8.80 13.30 4.76
N THR A 45 -7.92 12.44 4.26
CA THR A 45 -8.13 10.99 4.20
C THR A 45 -7.14 10.24 5.08
N THR A 46 -7.28 8.93 5.15
CA THR A 46 -6.40 8.05 5.93
C THR A 46 -5.64 7.10 5.02
N LEU A 47 -4.53 6.58 5.50
CA LEU A 47 -3.75 5.58 4.76
C LEU A 47 -4.57 4.31 4.46
N PRO A 48 -5.36 3.74 5.40
CA PRO A 48 -6.21 2.59 5.08
C PRO A 48 -7.24 2.86 3.98
N ARG A 49 -7.84 4.05 3.93
CA ARG A 49 -8.74 4.44 2.85
C ARG A 49 -8.02 4.51 1.51
N PHE A 50 -6.85 5.14 1.50
CA PHE A 50 -6.00 5.18 0.32
C PHE A 50 -5.65 3.77 -0.16
N ASP A 51 -5.25 2.87 0.74
CA ASP A 51 -4.88 1.50 0.40
C ASP A 51 -6.04 0.70 -0.21
N VAL A 52 -7.27 0.88 0.29
CA VAL A 52 -8.48 0.26 -0.30
C VAL A 52 -8.67 0.74 -1.73
N MET A 53 -8.58 2.05 -1.96
CA MET A 53 -8.72 2.61 -3.30
C MET A 53 -7.58 2.17 -4.23
N ALA A 54 -6.36 2.07 -3.72
CA ALA A 54 -5.21 1.57 -4.47
C ALA A 54 -5.41 0.12 -4.92
N ALA A 55 -5.92 -0.75 -4.04
CA ALA A 55 -6.26 -2.11 -4.40
C ALA A 55 -7.32 -2.18 -5.51
N LEU A 56 -8.37 -1.37 -5.39
CA LEU A 56 -9.46 -1.31 -6.38
C LEU A 56 -9.04 -0.69 -7.72
N SER A 57 -8.04 0.19 -7.72
CA SER A 57 -7.58 0.86 -8.94
C SER A 57 -7.05 -0.10 -10.00
N ARG A 58 -6.63 -1.29 -9.60
CA ARG A 58 -6.09 -2.33 -10.48
C ARG A 58 -7.16 -3.20 -11.12
N PHE A 59 -8.41 -3.10 -10.66
CA PHE A 59 -9.51 -4.01 -11.04
C PHE A 59 -10.76 -3.21 -11.42
N GLU A 60 -10.90 -2.87 -12.68
CA GLU A 60 -12.08 -2.14 -13.19
C GLU A 60 -13.39 -2.91 -12.95
N GLY A 61 -13.34 -4.22 -12.98
CA GLY A 61 -14.48 -5.10 -12.69
C GLY A 61 -14.89 -5.14 -11.22
N GLY A 62 -14.06 -4.59 -10.34
CA GLY A 62 -14.28 -4.60 -8.89
C GLY A 62 -13.71 -5.83 -8.20
N LEU A 63 -13.72 -5.79 -6.87
CA LEU A 63 -13.25 -6.86 -6.01
C LEU A 63 -14.33 -7.24 -4.99
N LYS A 64 -14.34 -8.49 -4.58
CA LYS A 64 -15.10 -8.94 -3.43
C LYS A 64 -14.49 -8.39 -2.14
N MET A 65 -15.29 -8.25 -1.10
CA MET A 65 -14.82 -7.76 0.20
C MET A 65 -13.66 -8.61 0.75
N SER A 66 -13.75 -9.94 0.61
CA SER A 66 -12.69 -10.87 1.02
C SER A 66 -11.38 -10.67 0.25
N GLU A 67 -11.47 -10.34 -1.03
CA GLU A 67 -10.29 -10.06 -1.86
C GLU A 67 -9.60 -8.75 -1.44
N ILE A 68 -10.37 -7.73 -1.10
CA ILE A 68 -9.82 -6.47 -0.56
C ILE A 68 -9.14 -6.73 0.79
N SER A 69 -9.79 -7.46 1.69
CA SER A 69 -9.22 -7.81 3.01
C SER A 69 -7.91 -8.59 2.87
N GLY A 70 -7.88 -9.55 1.94
CA GLY A 70 -6.67 -10.33 1.67
C GLY A 70 -5.53 -9.48 1.13
N ALA A 71 -5.82 -8.58 0.19
CA ALA A 71 -4.82 -7.68 -0.38
C ALA A 71 -4.21 -6.73 0.65
N LEU A 72 -5.01 -6.24 1.59
CA LEU A 72 -4.59 -5.32 2.64
C LEU A 72 -4.12 -6.02 3.91
N ARG A 73 -4.31 -7.32 4.03
CA ARG A 73 -4.01 -8.13 5.22
C ARG A 73 -4.66 -7.57 6.50
N VAL A 74 -5.89 -7.13 6.38
CA VAL A 74 -6.70 -6.64 7.51
C VAL A 74 -7.98 -7.45 7.64
N SER A 75 -8.63 -7.36 8.79
CA SER A 75 -9.89 -8.09 9.03
C SER A 75 -11.02 -7.56 8.15
N ASN A 76 -11.97 -8.45 7.80
CA ASN A 76 -13.16 -8.09 7.02
C ASN A 76 -13.98 -6.98 7.69
N GLY A 77 -14.06 -6.95 9.01
CA GLY A 77 -14.78 -5.92 9.75
C GLY A 77 -14.21 -4.52 9.54
N ASN A 78 -12.88 -4.38 9.58
CA ASN A 78 -12.20 -3.12 9.32
C ASN A 78 -12.40 -2.66 7.88
N VAL A 79 -12.28 -3.56 6.92
CA VAL A 79 -12.49 -3.25 5.50
C VAL A 79 -13.92 -2.83 5.25
N THR A 80 -14.90 -3.48 5.85
CA THR A 80 -16.32 -3.12 5.72
C THR A 80 -16.58 -1.68 6.13
N GLY A 81 -16.07 -1.27 7.29
CA GLY A 81 -16.21 0.09 7.78
C GLY A 81 -15.57 1.14 6.85
N ILE A 82 -14.38 0.85 6.32
CA ILE A 82 -13.68 1.72 5.39
C ILE A 82 -14.45 1.85 4.08
N VAL A 83 -14.90 0.73 3.52
CA VAL A 83 -15.69 0.68 2.28
C VAL A 83 -17.00 1.43 2.43
N ASP A 84 -17.71 1.25 3.55
CA ASP A 84 -18.97 1.94 3.82
C ASP A 84 -18.78 3.47 3.82
N ARG A 85 -17.74 3.95 4.46
CA ARG A 85 -17.45 5.39 4.49
C ARG A 85 -17.08 5.94 3.12
N LEU A 86 -16.27 5.21 2.36
CA LEU A 86 -15.92 5.60 0.99
C LEU A 86 -17.14 5.58 0.07
N ALA A 87 -18.06 4.64 0.28
CA ALA A 87 -19.33 4.59 -0.45
C ALA A 87 -20.24 5.77 -0.10
N GLU A 88 -20.34 6.13 1.18
CA GLU A 88 -21.07 7.33 1.62
C GLU A 88 -20.53 8.61 0.99
N ASP A 89 -19.21 8.70 0.83
CA ASP A 89 -18.56 9.84 0.17
C ASP A 89 -18.69 9.79 -1.38
N GLY A 90 -19.32 8.76 -1.93
CA GLY A 90 -19.54 8.61 -3.36
C GLY A 90 -18.32 8.15 -4.15
N LEU A 91 -17.29 7.64 -3.47
CA LEU A 91 -16.04 7.19 -4.10
C LEU A 91 -16.07 5.73 -4.50
N LEU A 92 -16.86 4.92 -3.82
CA LEU A 92 -17.07 3.51 -4.10
C LEU A 92 -18.55 3.20 -4.28
N VAL A 93 -18.83 2.08 -4.94
CA VAL A 93 -20.18 1.54 -5.10
C VAL A 93 -20.14 0.02 -4.94
N ARG A 94 -21.16 -0.53 -4.33
CA ARG A 94 -21.37 -1.97 -4.26
C ARG A 94 -22.28 -2.38 -5.40
N VAL A 95 -21.86 -3.40 -6.13
CA VAL A 95 -22.58 -3.93 -7.27
C VAL A 95 -22.93 -5.39 -6.99
N SER A 96 -24.18 -5.75 -7.20
CA SER A 96 -24.62 -7.14 -7.07
C SER A 96 -24.05 -7.98 -8.21
N VAL A 97 -23.64 -9.21 -7.91
CA VAL A 97 -23.20 -10.17 -8.92
C VAL A 97 -24.43 -10.81 -9.54
N PRO A 98 -24.57 -10.82 -10.87
CA PRO A 98 -25.66 -11.52 -11.54
C PRO A 98 -25.70 -13.01 -11.15
N GLY A 99 -26.88 -13.49 -10.69
CA GLY A 99 -27.08 -14.88 -10.30
C GLY A 99 -26.69 -15.22 -8.86
N ASP A 100 -26.11 -14.32 -8.11
CA ASP A 100 -25.77 -14.52 -6.69
C ASP A 100 -26.18 -13.32 -5.85
N ARG A 101 -27.28 -13.47 -5.10
CA ARG A 101 -27.82 -12.40 -4.25
C ARG A 101 -26.94 -12.05 -3.04
N ARG A 102 -25.99 -12.92 -2.69
CA ARG A 102 -25.11 -12.75 -1.52
C ARG A 102 -23.76 -12.16 -1.89
N ALA A 103 -23.37 -12.23 -3.16
CA ALA A 103 -22.10 -11.72 -3.63
C ALA A 103 -22.24 -10.28 -4.10
N HIS A 104 -21.39 -9.42 -3.55
CA HIS A 104 -21.26 -8.04 -3.98
C HIS A 104 -19.82 -7.76 -4.39
N LEU A 105 -19.67 -7.02 -5.48
CA LEU A 105 -18.40 -6.46 -5.89
C LEU A 105 -18.34 -5.01 -5.45
N VAL A 106 -17.16 -4.58 -5.02
CA VAL A 106 -16.88 -3.18 -4.72
C VAL A 106 -16.10 -2.60 -5.89
N LYS A 107 -16.56 -1.49 -6.42
CA LYS A 107 -15.92 -0.76 -7.53
C LYS A 107 -15.68 0.68 -7.17
N MET A 108 -14.66 1.29 -7.75
CA MET A 108 -14.55 2.75 -7.73
C MET A 108 -15.56 3.39 -8.68
N THR A 109 -16.17 4.45 -8.22
CA THR A 109 -16.98 5.34 -9.06
C THR A 109 -16.05 6.21 -9.91
N ARG A 110 -16.61 6.93 -10.89
CA ARG A 110 -15.85 7.94 -11.62
C ARG A 110 -15.23 8.99 -10.69
N LYS A 111 -16.01 9.49 -9.74
CA LYS A 111 -15.52 10.40 -8.69
C LYS A 111 -14.36 9.78 -7.90
N GLY A 112 -14.50 8.51 -7.53
CA GLY A 112 -13.46 7.76 -6.83
C GLY A 112 -12.18 7.65 -7.63
N ARG A 113 -12.26 7.35 -8.90
CA ARG A 113 -11.08 7.28 -9.79
C ARG A 113 -10.38 8.62 -9.93
N GLU A 114 -11.13 9.70 -10.07
CA GLU A 114 -10.58 11.06 -10.18
C GLU A 114 -9.89 11.48 -8.88
N GLU A 115 -10.53 11.23 -7.75
CA GLU A 115 -9.95 11.51 -6.43
C GLU A 115 -8.71 10.67 -6.16
N PHE A 116 -8.77 9.38 -6.44
CA PHE A 116 -7.62 8.48 -6.28
C PHE A 116 -6.45 8.90 -7.16
N ALA A 117 -6.68 9.31 -8.39
CA ALA A 117 -5.61 9.76 -9.27
C ALA A 117 -4.82 10.93 -8.67
N ARG A 118 -5.51 11.89 -8.04
CA ARG A 118 -4.86 13.00 -7.35
C ARG A 118 -4.06 12.53 -6.13
N GLN A 119 -4.64 11.67 -5.32
CA GLN A 119 -3.98 11.12 -4.14
C GLN A 119 -2.77 10.26 -4.53
N ALA A 120 -2.89 9.43 -5.55
CA ALA A 120 -1.82 8.56 -6.03
C ALA A 120 -0.64 9.35 -6.58
N ALA A 121 -0.88 10.42 -7.32
CA ALA A 121 0.18 11.29 -7.83
C ALA A 121 0.96 11.96 -6.69
N ALA A 122 0.25 12.47 -5.68
CA ALA A 122 0.88 13.06 -4.50
C ALA A 122 1.64 12.01 -3.69
N HIS A 123 1.05 10.84 -3.48
CA HIS A 123 1.67 9.72 -2.76
C HIS A 123 2.98 9.29 -3.44
N GLU A 124 2.98 9.13 -4.76
CA GLU A 124 4.19 8.79 -5.51
C GLU A 124 5.29 9.84 -5.32
N ALA A 125 4.93 11.12 -5.38
CA ALA A 125 5.89 12.20 -5.15
C ALA A 125 6.47 12.19 -3.74
N TRP A 126 5.65 11.94 -2.71
CA TRP A 126 6.13 11.83 -1.33
C TRP A 126 7.05 10.64 -1.11
N VAL A 127 6.70 9.48 -1.66
CA VAL A 127 7.55 8.29 -1.58
C VAL A 127 8.89 8.54 -2.31
N SER A 128 8.84 9.19 -3.46
CA SER A 128 10.03 9.57 -4.21
C SER A 128 10.97 10.48 -3.40
N GLU A 129 10.42 11.44 -2.67
CA GLU A 129 11.21 12.29 -1.76
C GLU A 129 11.81 11.48 -0.61
N LEU A 130 11.01 10.65 0.04
CA LEU A 130 11.43 9.87 1.21
C LEU A 130 12.51 8.83 0.88
N LEU A 131 12.55 8.36 -0.35
CA LEU A 131 13.53 7.41 -0.86
C LEU A 131 14.50 8.03 -1.87
N GLY A 132 14.63 9.36 -1.84
CA GLY A 132 15.43 10.13 -2.80
C GLY A 132 16.92 9.86 -2.78
N GLN A 133 17.45 9.16 -1.76
CA GLN A 133 18.85 8.73 -1.71
C GLN A 133 19.16 7.63 -2.73
N PHE A 134 18.15 6.96 -3.28
CA PHE A 134 18.30 5.90 -4.27
C PHE A 134 17.95 6.42 -5.65
N ASP A 135 18.81 6.20 -6.64
CA ASP A 135 18.44 6.42 -8.04
C ASP A 135 17.54 5.29 -8.56
N ALA A 136 17.09 5.39 -9.80
CA ALA A 136 16.16 4.42 -10.38
C ALA A 136 16.75 2.99 -10.48
N GLU A 137 18.03 2.87 -10.80
CA GLU A 137 18.71 1.57 -10.89
C GLU A 137 18.86 0.93 -9.51
N GLU A 138 19.29 1.71 -8.53
CA GLU A 138 19.44 1.27 -7.14
C GLU A 138 18.08 0.84 -6.57
N ALA A 139 17.04 1.63 -6.76
CA ALA A 139 15.70 1.32 -6.29
C ALA A 139 15.16 0.02 -6.89
N ARG A 140 15.35 -0.16 -8.21
CA ARG A 140 14.96 -1.40 -8.90
C ARG A 140 15.71 -2.61 -8.38
N ALA A 141 17.02 -2.50 -8.19
CA ALA A 141 17.87 -3.60 -7.72
C ALA A 141 17.48 -4.01 -6.30
N ILE A 142 17.26 -3.05 -5.41
CA ILE A 142 16.86 -3.30 -4.02
C ILE A 142 15.48 -3.95 -3.97
N ALA A 143 14.52 -3.44 -4.72
CA ALA A 143 13.18 -3.99 -4.78
C ALA A 143 13.19 -5.46 -5.28
N ALA A 144 14.04 -5.76 -6.25
CA ALA A 144 14.18 -7.12 -6.79
C ALA A 144 14.68 -8.13 -5.75
N GLU A 145 15.50 -7.70 -4.79
CA GLU A 145 15.96 -8.56 -3.69
C GLU A 145 14.85 -9.00 -2.74
N PHE A 146 13.75 -8.25 -2.70
CA PHE A 146 12.59 -8.53 -1.85
C PHE A 146 11.40 -9.10 -2.62
N ASN A 147 11.63 -9.61 -3.82
CA ASN A 147 10.59 -10.31 -4.57
C ASN A 147 10.25 -11.60 -3.82
N ILE A 148 9.28 -11.50 -2.94
CA ILE A 148 8.60 -12.67 -2.41
C ILE A 148 7.75 -13.15 -3.59
N GLU A 149 8.15 -14.25 -4.22
CA GLU A 149 7.24 -14.97 -5.07
C GLU A 149 6.00 -15.23 -4.23
N GLU A 150 4.87 -14.65 -4.62
CA GLU A 150 3.59 -15.14 -4.12
C GLU A 150 3.59 -16.61 -4.52
N SER A 151 3.78 -17.47 -3.54
CA SER A 151 3.56 -18.87 -3.71
C SER A 151 2.16 -18.99 -4.24
N ALA A 152 2.04 -19.29 -5.52
CA ALA A 152 0.82 -19.76 -6.10
C ALA A 152 0.48 -21.05 -5.36
N ASP A 153 -0.08 -20.94 -4.20
CA ASP A 153 -0.71 -22.04 -3.54
C ASP A 153 -2.13 -22.12 -4.08
N ALA A 154 -2.12 -22.71 -5.24
CA ALA A 154 -3.24 -23.40 -5.80
C ALA A 154 -3.50 -24.64 -4.95
N SER A 155 -4.63 -24.79 -4.39
CA SER A 155 -5.38 -26.06 -4.22
C SER A 155 -6.45 -25.91 -3.19
#